data_599b284ba03278b4489ea9fad35d607a
#
_entry.id   599b284ba03278b4489ea9fad35d607a
#
_cell.length_a   1.000
_cell.length_b   1.000
_cell.length_c   1.000
_cell.angle_alpha   90.00
_cell.angle_beta   90.00
_cell.angle_gamma   90.00
#
_symmetry.space_group_name_H-M   'P 1'
#
loop_
_entity.id
_entity.type
_entity.pdbx_description
1 polymer ?
#
loop_
_entity_poly.entity_id
_entity_poly.type
_entity_poly.pdbx_seq_one_letter_code
_entity_poly.pdbx_strand_id
1 'polypeptide(L)'
;MENKLEPQFPAKGLYISPFSLVRTYDTEGVPSYVPLERNLAPTGVKLLDDFLVFLMKGNLSVKTFCENRDIDPRYFHGLVYLLTGETPDALRKMYTLNLANDLLRYTDLTLDEVAKRSGLGSNSNLSQLLKRHYRCCALRRRKVLRKKGDEGKYKL
;
A
#
# COMPACT_ATOMS: atom_id res chain seq x y z
N MET A 1 -22.28 19.36 19.97
CA MET A 1 -21.33 19.16 18.85
C MET A 1 -20.06 18.51 19.40
N GLU A 2 -19.87 17.26 19.06
CA GLU A 2 -18.58 16.64 19.34
C GLU A 2 -17.56 17.18 18.35
N ASN A 3 -16.60 17.97 18.85
CA ASN A 3 -15.39 18.28 18.11
C ASN A 3 -14.60 16.98 17.97
N LYS A 4 -14.82 16.24 16.91
CA LYS A 4 -13.88 15.20 16.51
C LYS A 4 -12.58 15.89 16.12
N LEU A 5 -11.59 15.79 16.99
CA LEU A 5 -10.23 16.16 16.66
C LEU A 5 -9.83 15.32 15.44
N GLU A 6 -9.54 15.99 14.34
CA GLU A 6 -9.00 15.30 13.18
C GLU A 6 -7.60 14.77 13.52
N PRO A 7 -7.26 13.54 13.10
CA PRO A 7 -5.95 12.99 13.36
C PRO A 7 -4.87 13.81 12.64
N GLN A 8 -3.71 13.91 13.27
CA GLN A 8 -2.58 14.66 12.71
C GLN A 8 -2.13 14.11 11.36
N PHE A 9 -2.18 12.79 11.20
CA PHE A 9 -1.82 12.08 9.97
C PHE A 9 -2.97 11.17 9.52
N PRO A 10 -3.97 11.70 8.79
CA PRO A 10 -5.08 10.87 8.30
C PRO A 10 -4.56 9.69 7.48
N ALA A 11 -5.12 8.51 7.72
CA ALA A 11 -4.67 7.26 7.12
C ALA A 11 -4.63 7.30 5.57
N LYS A 12 -5.53 8.03 4.94
CA LYS A 12 -5.58 8.19 3.47
C LYS A 12 -4.29 8.72 2.85
N GLY A 13 -3.55 9.56 3.57
CA GLY A 13 -2.31 10.18 3.10
C GLY A 13 -1.06 9.36 3.35
N LEU A 14 -1.16 8.18 3.93
CA LEU A 14 -0.01 7.42 4.42
C LEU A 14 0.43 6.27 3.50
N TYR A 15 -0.25 6.08 2.39
CA TYR A 15 0.12 5.05 1.43
C TYR A 15 1.37 5.47 0.66
N ILE A 16 2.37 4.59 0.66
CA ILE A 16 3.62 4.76 -0.10
C ILE A 16 3.58 3.83 -1.30
N SER A 17 3.69 4.37 -2.51
CA SER A 17 3.73 3.58 -3.74
C SER A 17 4.89 2.58 -3.73
N PRO A 18 4.68 1.33 -4.19
CA PRO A 18 5.76 0.34 -4.30
C PRO A 18 6.70 0.62 -5.47
N PHE A 19 6.31 1.51 -6.38
CA PHE A 19 7.06 1.76 -7.61
C PHE A 19 8.26 2.67 -7.38
N SER A 20 9.37 2.36 -8.03
CA SER A 20 10.61 3.14 -7.94
C SER A 20 10.90 3.98 -9.18
N LEU A 21 10.30 3.65 -10.31
CA LEU A 21 10.50 4.32 -11.58
C LEU A 21 9.16 4.73 -12.20
N VAL A 22 9.18 5.85 -12.94
CA VAL A 22 8.05 6.32 -13.73
C VAL A 22 8.50 6.58 -15.17
N ARG A 23 7.65 6.21 -16.13
CA ARG A 23 7.92 6.48 -17.55
C ARG A 23 7.67 7.95 -17.86
N THR A 24 8.64 8.55 -18.54
CA THR A 24 8.56 9.90 -19.09
C THR A 24 8.82 9.86 -20.60
N TYR A 25 8.42 10.92 -21.29
CA TYR A 25 8.66 11.09 -22.72
C TYR A 25 9.45 12.37 -22.95
N ASP A 26 10.42 12.30 -23.86
CA ASP A 26 11.13 13.49 -24.30
C ASP A 26 10.30 14.33 -25.31
N THR A 27 10.88 15.41 -25.84
CA THR A 27 10.22 16.28 -26.81
C THR A 27 9.88 15.58 -28.13
N GLU A 28 10.56 14.47 -28.44
CA GLU A 28 10.34 13.64 -29.64
C GLU A 28 9.42 12.44 -29.37
N GLY A 29 8.91 12.34 -28.13
CA GLY A 29 8.01 11.24 -27.73
C GLY A 29 8.72 9.93 -27.42
N VAL A 30 10.04 9.93 -27.22
CA VAL A 30 10.80 8.74 -26.88
C VAL A 30 10.65 8.44 -25.38
N PRO A 31 10.18 7.22 -25.00
CA PRO A 31 10.00 6.87 -23.61
C PRO A 31 11.31 6.60 -22.89
N SER A 32 11.40 7.01 -21.64
CA SER A 32 12.47 6.65 -20.71
C SER A 32 11.92 6.54 -19.31
N TYR A 33 12.64 5.84 -18.41
CA TYR A 33 12.26 5.71 -17.01
C TYR A 33 13.17 6.53 -16.14
N VAL A 34 12.57 7.31 -15.27
CA VAL A 34 13.27 8.14 -14.29
C VAL A 34 12.85 7.75 -12.88
N PRO A 35 13.71 7.99 -11.87
CA PRO A 35 13.35 7.72 -10.48
C PRO A 35 12.04 8.42 -10.09
N LEU A 36 11.13 7.67 -9.45
CA LEU A 36 9.93 8.20 -8.87
C LEU A 36 10.24 8.68 -7.44
N GLU A 37 10.05 9.96 -7.19
CA GLU A 37 10.20 10.50 -5.84
C GLU A 37 9.10 9.94 -4.94
N ARG A 38 9.53 9.32 -3.83
CA ARG A 38 8.65 8.78 -2.80
C ARG A 38 9.08 9.31 -1.45
N ASN A 39 8.13 9.76 -0.67
CA ASN A 39 8.40 10.12 0.70
C ASN A 39 8.27 8.87 1.59
N LEU A 40 9.39 8.31 2.03
CA LEU A 40 9.45 7.14 2.92
C LEU A 40 9.32 7.50 4.40
N ALA A 41 9.21 8.78 4.71
CA ALA A 41 9.02 9.29 6.05
C ALA A 41 7.91 10.36 6.09
N PRO A 42 6.65 9.99 5.72
CA PRO A 42 5.59 10.97 5.52
C PRO A 42 5.11 11.64 6.80
N THR A 43 5.34 11.05 7.96
CA THR A 43 4.88 11.62 9.23
C THR A 43 5.97 12.29 10.06
N GLY A 44 7.24 11.93 9.83
CA GLY A 44 8.36 12.34 10.68
C GLY A 44 8.42 11.59 12.03
N VAL A 45 7.43 10.76 12.35
CA VAL A 45 7.45 9.85 13.50
C VAL A 45 8.09 8.54 13.06
N LYS A 46 9.32 8.31 13.48
CA LYS A 46 10.14 7.20 12.98
C LYS A 46 9.43 5.85 13.08
N LEU A 47 8.81 5.55 14.20
CA LEU A 47 8.14 4.27 14.41
C LEU A 47 6.97 4.07 13.43
N LEU A 48 6.18 5.09 13.19
CA LEU A 48 5.08 5.04 12.23
C LEU A 48 5.60 4.94 10.79
N ASP A 49 6.60 5.74 10.44
CA ASP A 49 7.20 5.69 9.09
C ASP A 49 7.84 4.34 8.81
N ASP A 50 8.52 3.75 9.77
CA ASP A 50 9.10 2.40 9.66
C ASP A 50 8.00 1.33 9.47
N PHE A 51 6.86 1.49 10.13
CA PHE A 51 5.71 0.60 9.93
C PHE A 51 5.13 0.72 8.51
N LEU A 52 5.02 1.93 7.98
CA LEU A 52 4.55 2.15 6.61
C LEU A 52 5.48 1.51 5.58
N VAL A 53 6.79 1.62 5.77
CA VAL A 53 7.79 0.95 4.91
C VAL A 53 7.70 -0.57 5.04
N PHE A 54 7.47 -1.08 6.23
CA PHE A 54 7.24 -2.50 6.49
C PHE A 54 6.04 -3.03 5.71
N LEU A 55 4.93 -2.28 5.70
CA LEU A 55 3.74 -2.60 4.91
C LEU A 55 4.00 -2.50 3.40
N MET A 56 4.73 -1.49 2.96
CA MET A 56 5.09 -1.30 1.55
C MET A 56 5.86 -2.50 0.99
N LYS A 57 6.67 -3.14 1.80
CA LYS A 57 7.42 -4.35 1.43
C LYS A 57 6.59 -5.64 1.41
N GLY A 58 5.29 -5.54 1.68
CA GLY A 58 4.38 -6.69 1.67
C GLY A 58 4.37 -7.50 2.96
N ASN A 59 4.81 -6.93 4.08
CA ASN A 59 4.74 -7.57 5.39
C ASN A 59 3.45 -7.16 6.09
N LEU A 60 2.69 -8.10 6.62
CA LEU A 60 1.35 -7.83 7.17
C LEU A 60 1.23 -8.08 8.67
N SER A 61 2.21 -8.69 9.32
CA SER A 61 2.10 -9.04 10.73
C SER A 61 2.49 -7.89 11.64
N VAL A 62 1.51 -7.22 12.23
CA VAL A 62 1.72 -6.21 13.27
C VAL A 62 2.48 -6.80 14.46
N LYS A 63 2.16 -8.03 14.83
CA LYS A 63 2.86 -8.76 15.89
C LYS A 63 4.36 -8.89 15.59
N THR A 64 4.71 -9.32 14.38
CA THR A 64 6.12 -9.45 13.96
C THR A 64 6.83 -8.11 13.96
N PHE A 65 6.18 -7.05 13.50
CA PHE A 65 6.75 -5.70 13.54
C PHE A 65 7.10 -5.27 14.97
N CYS A 66 6.18 -5.48 15.91
CA CYS A 66 6.40 -5.14 17.32
C CYS A 66 7.49 -6.01 17.96
N GLU A 67 7.49 -7.31 17.69
CA GLU A 67 8.49 -8.25 18.21
C GLU A 67 9.90 -7.88 17.73
N ASN A 68 10.07 -7.57 16.44
CA ASN A 68 11.37 -7.21 15.87
C ASN A 68 11.95 -5.91 16.45
N ARG A 69 11.10 -5.08 17.02
CA ARG A 69 11.51 -3.78 17.60
C ARG A 69 11.42 -3.74 19.12
N ASP A 70 11.08 -4.86 19.74
CA ASP A 70 10.92 -4.96 21.19
C ASP A 70 9.94 -3.91 21.73
N ILE A 71 8.78 -3.80 21.08
CA ILE A 71 7.73 -2.84 21.41
C ILE A 71 6.49 -3.58 21.91
N ASP A 72 5.89 -3.09 23.01
CA ASP A 72 4.60 -3.58 23.47
C ASP A 72 3.53 -3.29 22.41
N PRO A 73 2.81 -4.31 21.91
CA PRO A 73 1.74 -4.11 20.92
C PRO A 73 0.65 -3.14 21.37
N ARG A 74 0.36 -3.05 22.66
CA ARG A 74 -0.63 -2.11 23.21
C ARG A 74 -0.16 -0.67 23.09
N TYR A 75 1.12 -0.42 23.36
CA TYR A 75 1.72 0.89 23.16
C TYR A 75 1.68 1.31 21.69
N PHE A 76 2.08 0.40 20.81
CA PHE A 76 2.05 0.65 19.37
C PHE A 76 0.63 0.91 18.83
N HIS A 77 -0.34 0.11 19.29
CA HIS A 77 -1.75 0.32 18.96
C HIS A 77 -2.23 1.73 19.34
N GLY A 78 -1.97 2.14 20.56
CA GLY A 78 -2.36 3.46 21.07
C GLY A 78 -1.69 4.60 20.30
N LEU A 79 -0.40 4.46 20.01
CA LEU A 79 0.36 5.47 19.26
C LEU A 79 -0.19 5.64 17.83
N VAL A 80 -0.39 4.56 17.12
CA VAL A 80 -0.94 4.59 15.75
C VAL A 80 -2.34 5.17 15.74
N TYR A 81 -3.19 4.75 16.67
CA TYR A 81 -4.54 5.28 16.78
C TYR A 81 -4.56 6.78 17.07
N LEU A 82 -3.71 7.24 18.00
CA LEU A 82 -3.60 8.66 18.33
C LEU A 82 -3.16 9.50 17.12
N LEU A 83 -2.19 9.02 16.36
CA LEU A 83 -1.61 9.76 15.24
C LEU A 83 -2.46 9.72 13.97
N THR A 84 -3.13 8.60 13.69
CA THR A 84 -3.81 8.37 12.40
C THR A 84 -5.33 8.27 12.49
N GLY A 85 -5.87 8.10 13.67
CA GLY A 85 -7.30 7.82 13.87
C GLY A 85 -7.69 6.37 13.56
N GLU A 86 -6.73 5.52 13.19
CA GLU A 86 -6.96 4.14 12.83
C GLU A 86 -6.08 3.19 13.66
N THR A 87 -6.55 1.96 13.85
CA THR A 87 -5.73 0.91 14.48
C THR A 87 -4.63 0.45 13.51
N PRO A 88 -3.53 -0.14 14.00
CA PRO A 88 -2.52 -0.73 13.12
C PRO A 88 -3.09 -1.78 12.18
N ASP A 89 -4.06 -2.57 12.61
CA ASP A 89 -4.71 -3.58 11.78
C ASP A 89 -5.57 -2.96 10.68
N ALA A 90 -6.33 -1.92 10.99
CA ALA A 90 -7.13 -1.17 10.01
C ALA A 90 -6.23 -0.48 8.97
N LEU A 91 -5.14 0.14 9.42
CA LEU A 91 -4.15 0.77 8.55
C LEU A 91 -3.50 -0.26 7.61
N ARG A 92 -3.14 -1.43 8.14
CA ARG A 92 -2.60 -2.55 7.37
C ARG A 92 -3.58 -3.01 6.27
N LYS A 93 -4.84 -3.22 6.61
CA LYS A 93 -5.87 -3.66 5.64
C LYS A 93 -6.04 -2.67 4.51
N MET A 94 -6.13 -1.39 4.83
CA MET A 94 -6.22 -0.32 3.84
C MET A 94 -4.97 -0.28 2.95
N TYR A 95 -3.80 -0.40 3.53
CA TYR A 95 -2.53 -0.39 2.81
C TYR A 95 -2.42 -1.56 1.83
N THR A 96 -2.75 -2.77 2.30
CA THR A 96 -2.77 -3.99 1.48
C THR A 96 -3.70 -3.86 0.29
N LEU A 97 -4.89 -3.31 0.49
CA LEU A 97 -5.86 -3.11 -0.59
C LEU A 97 -5.34 -2.14 -1.65
N ASN A 98 -4.76 -1.01 -1.24
CA ASN A 98 -4.16 -0.04 -2.15
C ASN A 98 -2.98 -0.64 -2.92
N LEU A 99 -2.13 -1.39 -2.24
CA LEU A 99 -0.99 -2.07 -2.85
C LEU A 99 -1.43 -3.10 -3.89
N ALA A 100 -2.40 -3.94 -3.56
CA ALA A 100 -2.96 -4.91 -4.51
C ALA A 100 -3.57 -4.22 -5.74
N ASN A 101 -4.33 -3.16 -5.55
CA ASN A 101 -4.90 -2.38 -6.65
C ASN A 101 -3.82 -1.79 -7.56
N ASP A 102 -2.76 -1.21 -7.00
CA ASP A 102 -1.67 -0.64 -7.79
C ASP A 102 -0.92 -1.70 -8.60
N LEU A 103 -0.64 -2.85 -8.00
CA LEU A 103 0.02 -3.95 -8.69
C LEU A 103 -0.86 -4.54 -9.81
N LEU A 104 -2.16 -4.66 -9.59
CA LEU A 104 -3.10 -5.09 -10.62
C LEU A 104 -3.18 -4.10 -11.77
N ARG A 105 -3.22 -2.81 -11.47
CA ARG A 105 -3.40 -1.75 -12.45
C ARG A 105 -2.17 -1.53 -13.32
N TYR A 106 -0.99 -1.43 -12.72
CA TYR A 106 0.21 -0.94 -13.39
C TYR A 106 1.24 -2.01 -13.75
N THR A 107 1.02 -3.27 -13.37
CA THR A 107 1.96 -4.35 -13.66
C THR A 107 1.28 -5.50 -14.40
N ASP A 108 2.11 -6.32 -15.08
CA ASP A 108 1.70 -7.59 -15.69
C ASP A 108 2.06 -8.79 -14.82
N LEU A 109 2.32 -8.57 -13.53
CA LEU A 109 2.54 -9.65 -12.59
C LEU A 109 1.36 -10.62 -12.60
N THR A 110 1.65 -11.92 -12.45
CA THR A 110 0.62 -12.92 -12.25
C THR A 110 -0.18 -12.64 -11.00
N LEU A 111 -1.40 -13.16 -10.91
CA LEU A 111 -2.22 -12.95 -9.71
C LEU A 111 -1.57 -13.54 -8.45
N ASP A 112 -0.84 -14.64 -8.57
CA ASP A 112 -0.06 -15.20 -7.47
C ASP A 112 1.08 -14.28 -7.04
N GLU A 113 1.78 -13.66 -7.99
CA GLU A 113 2.83 -12.68 -7.70
C GLU A 113 2.28 -11.41 -7.03
N VAL A 114 1.14 -10.92 -7.51
CA VAL A 114 0.43 -9.80 -6.86
C VAL A 114 0.08 -10.15 -5.42
N ALA A 115 -0.48 -11.35 -5.20
CA ALA A 115 -0.82 -11.82 -3.86
C ALA A 115 0.40 -11.90 -2.93
N LYS A 116 1.52 -12.41 -3.42
CA LYS A 116 2.76 -12.51 -2.66
C LYS A 116 3.33 -11.13 -2.33
N ARG A 117 3.42 -10.24 -3.30
CA ARG A 117 3.99 -8.90 -3.11
C ARG A 117 3.14 -7.99 -2.23
N SER A 118 1.83 -8.20 -2.21
CA SER A 118 0.92 -7.49 -1.31
C SER A 118 0.81 -8.13 0.09
N GLY A 119 1.49 -9.25 0.31
CA GLY A 119 1.52 -9.97 1.58
C GLY A 119 0.34 -10.91 1.80
N LEU A 120 -0.55 -11.09 0.82
CA LEU A 120 -1.72 -11.96 0.92
C LEU A 120 -1.40 -13.45 0.74
N GLY A 121 -0.25 -13.76 0.16
CA GLY A 121 0.31 -15.11 0.06
C GLY A 121 -0.25 -15.96 -1.08
N SER A 122 -1.52 -15.87 -1.41
CA SER A 122 -2.14 -16.69 -2.45
C SER A 122 -3.18 -15.91 -3.26
N ASN A 123 -3.41 -16.36 -4.50
CA ASN A 123 -4.48 -15.81 -5.34
C ASN A 123 -5.87 -15.99 -4.69
N SER A 124 -6.08 -17.07 -3.95
CA SER A 124 -7.34 -17.28 -3.21
C SER A 124 -7.58 -16.17 -2.18
N ASN A 125 -6.56 -15.81 -1.41
CA ASN A 125 -6.66 -14.71 -0.44
C ASN A 125 -6.86 -13.36 -1.12
N LEU A 126 -6.16 -13.10 -2.21
CA LEU A 126 -6.33 -11.90 -3.03
C LEU A 126 -7.77 -11.81 -3.55
N SER A 127 -8.29 -12.89 -4.13
CA SER A 127 -9.65 -12.94 -4.67
C SER A 127 -10.72 -12.75 -3.59
N GLN A 128 -10.54 -13.33 -2.41
CA GLN A 128 -11.44 -13.11 -1.28
C GLN A 128 -11.47 -11.64 -0.83
N LEU A 129 -10.30 -11.01 -0.74
CA LEU A 129 -10.19 -9.59 -0.40
C LEU A 129 -10.94 -8.72 -1.41
N LEU A 130 -10.71 -8.94 -2.70
CA LEU A 130 -11.31 -8.16 -3.78
C LEU A 130 -12.82 -8.39 -3.90
N LYS A 131 -13.29 -9.62 -3.72
CA LYS A 131 -14.73 -9.92 -3.69
C LYS A 131 -15.43 -9.22 -2.53
N ARG A 132 -14.78 -9.15 -1.37
CA ARG A 132 -15.34 -8.48 -0.19
C ARG A 132 -15.49 -6.97 -0.42
N HIS A 133 -14.54 -6.34 -1.08
CA HIS A 133 -14.53 -4.87 -1.28
C HIS A 133 -15.19 -4.44 -2.59
N TYR A 134 -15.04 -5.19 -3.67
CA TYR A 134 -15.47 -4.80 -5.02
C TYR A 134 -16.43 -5.78 -5.67
N ARG A 135 -16.73 -6.90 -5.03
CA ARG A 135 -17.61 -7.97 -5.54
C ARG A 135 -17.18 -8.55 -6.89
N CYS A 136 -15.87 -8.54 -7.16
CA CYS A 136 -15.32 -9.12 -8.39
C CYS A 136 -14.01 -9.85 -8.12
N CYS A 137 -13.63 -10.76 -9.03
CA CYS A 137 -12.35 -11.46 -8.95
C CYS A 137 -11.17 -10.55 -9.33
N ALA A 138 -9.95 -10.99 -9.03
CA ALA A 138 -8.73 -10.25 -9.32
C ALA A 138 -8.54 -9.93 -10.80
N LEU A 139 -8.82 -10.89 -11.68
CA LEU A 139 -8.68 -10.69 -13.13
C LEU A 139 -9.62 -9.58 -13.63
N ARG A 140 -10.87 -9.61 -13.20
CA ARG A 140 -11.84 -8.55 -13.53
C ARG A 140 -11.44 -7.21 -12.94
N ARG A 141 -10.95 -7.20 -11.71
CA ARG A 141 -10.48 -5.96 -11.05
C ARG A 141 -9.36 -5.32 -11.85
N ARG A 142 -8.41 -6.10 -12.34
CA ARG A 142 -7.34 -5.60 -13.23
C ARG A 142 -7.92 -4.94 -14.47
N LYS A 143 -8.88 -5.56 -15.12
CA LYS A 143 -9.52 -5.00 -16.33
C LYS A 143 -10.25 -3.70 -16.05
N VAL A 144 -10.95 -3.61 -14.91
CA VAL A 144 -11.69 -2.40 -14.49
C VAL A 144 -10.74 -1.25 -14.15
N LEU A 145 -9.63 -1.54 -13.46
CA LEU A 145 -8.67 -0.52 -13.02
C LEU A 145 -7.82 0.03 -14.16
N ARG A 146 -7.41 -0.84 -15.09
CA ARG A 146 -6.44 -0.50 -16.13
C ARG A 146 -7.04 0.45 -17.17
N LYS A 147 -6.34 1.56 -17.41
CA LYS A 147 -6.69 2.58 -18.39
C LYS A 147 -5.60 2.65 -19.47
N LYS A 148 -5.92 3.30 -20.59
CA LYS A 148 -4.93 3.55 -21.65
C LYS A 148 -3.71 4.29 -21.09
N GLY A 149 -2.51 3.76 -21.35
CA GLY A 149 -1.25 4.32 -20.88
C GLY A 149 -0.79 3.84 -19.51
N ASP A 150 -1.58 3.04 -18.79
CA ASP A 150 -1.20 2.51 -17.48
C ASP A 150 -0.15 1.41 -17.57
N GLU A 151 -0.22 0.59 -18.62
CA GLU A 151 0.71 -0.51 -18.81
C GLU A 151 2.14 0.01 -19.00
N GLY A 152 3.05 -0.45 -18.15
CA GLY A 152 4.44 -0.02 -18.16
C GLY A 152 4.70 1.41 -17.70
N LYS A 153 3.69 2.12 -17.16
CA LYS A 153 3.85 3.49 -16.65
C LYS A 153 4.82 3.56 -15.48
N TYR A 154 4.78 2.57 -14.60
CA TYR A 154 5.64 2.48 -13.44
C TYR A 154 6.42 1.17 -13.41
N LYS A 155 7.58 1.17 -12.76
CA LYS A 155 8.39 -0.03 -12.45
C LYS A 155 8.68 -0.14 -10.96
N LEU A 156 8.72 -1.37 -10.49
CA LEU A 156 9.06 -1.71 -9.11
C LEU A 156 10.53 -1.47 -8.79
#